data_d88e18a33e8fa8773e7f4115cfc8eb18
#
_entry.id   d88e18a33e8fa8773e7f4115cfc8eb18
#
_cell.length_a   1.000
_cell.length_b   1.000
_cell.length_c   1.000
_cell.angle_alpha   90.00
_cell.angle_beta   90.00
_cell.angle_gamma   90.00
#
_symmetry.space_group_name_H-M   'P 1'
#
loop_
_entity.id
_entity.type
_entity.pdbx_description
1 polymer ?
#
loop_
_entity_poly.entity_id
_entity_poly.type
_entity_poly.pdbx_seq_one_letter_code
_entity_poly.pdbx_strand_id
1 'polypeptide(L)'
;MNRIRTKKLALVAMLILIVAACGDGTADETTTTGEPAATTSTGAEATTTTAESMEPVTIDWWHIQNTDPMMTLWSDMANEFMAAHPNVTINITVMENEAFKAALQTNLQAGEVPDLYQSWGGGGLREQVEAGLVQDITDLSSGFVGNLNEGAVGLYQVDGVQYGIPFNLGMVGFWYNKDLFTQAGIDAPPATWDEFLKDVQALKDAGITPIAVGAGDKWPAHFYYSYLMIRESGEAGMSQVASDLDFNTPEFVEAGNQLKRLIDMEPFQPGFLAAPWDGPDGESGTIGTGQAAISLMGQWGPGAYANQSGIGTPEDPIADRLPGEFGWFPFPAVEGGAGAGTDGFGGGDGFAVGKDAPPEAVQFLEYITSLDQAIRVGETGTTLPVTKGSEVSITDPYQLAVLEGLGQASFVQLYLDQFFSPELGAAVNDAVATLFAGTATPEEVTEAITSAAAG
;
A
#
# COMPACT_ATOMS: atom_id res chain seq x y z
N MET A 1 -40.48 -7.16 -43.21
CA MET A 1 -39.80 -8.12 -44.11
C MET A 1 -38.49 -8.47 -43.52
N ASN A 2 -38.49 -9.52 -42.73
CA ASN A 2 -37.85 -10.83 -42.91
C ASN A 2 -36.39 -10.78 -43.32
N ARG A 3 -35.45 -11.25 -42.48
CA ARG A 3 -35.13 -12.68 -42.28
C ARG A 3 -34.24 -12.91 -41.06
N ILE A 4 -34.71 -13.77 -40.19
CA ILE A 4 -34.03 -14.55 -39.19
C ILE A 4 -33.08 -15.55 -39.88
N ARG A 5 -31.84 -15.72 -39.35
CA ARG A 5 -31.02 -16.92 -39.61
C ARG A 5 -30.38 -17.40 -38.32
N THR A 6 -31.01 -18.39 -37.75
CA THR A 6 -30.49 -19.36 -36.79
C THR A 6 -29.39 -20.24 -37.41
N LYS A 7 -28.29 -20.48 -36.67
CA LYS A 7 -27.39 -21.61 -36.90
C LYS A 7 -27.08 -22.34 -35.59
N LYS A 8 -27.34 -23.59 -35.69
CA LYS A 8 -27.45 -24.72 -34.81
C LYS A 8 -26.15 -25.06 -34.06
N LEU A 9 -26.34 -25.53 -32.83
CA LEU A 9 -25.41 -26.34 -32.01
C LEU A 9 -25.02 -27.63 -32.77
N ALA A 10 -23.77 -28.07 -32.58
CA ALA A 10 -23.37 -29.45 -32.77
C ALA A 10 -22.54 -29.89 -31.57
N LEU A 11 -23.12 -30.73 -30.75
CA LEU A 11 -22.54 -31.50 -29.67
C LEU A 11 -21.83 -32.71 -30.26
N VAL A 12 -20.57 -32.97 -29.93
CA VAL A 12 -19.90 -34.24 -30.18
C VAL A 12 -19.37 -34.79 -28.87
N ALA A 13 -20.04 -35.83 -28.42
CA ALA A 13 -19.58 -36.69 -27.32
C ALA A 13 -18.69 -37.78 -27.92
N MET A 14 -17.51 -38.04 -27.35
CA MET A 14 -16.67 -39.18 -27.70
C MET A 14 -16.38 -40.00 -26.44
N LEU A 15 -16.95 -41.21 -26.51
CA LEU A 15 -16.80 -42.31 -25.55
C LEU A 15 -15.45 -42.98 -25.77
N ILE A 16 -14.68 -43.25 -24.71
CA ILE A 16 -13.50 -44.10 -24.78
C ILE A 16 -13.76 -45.38 -23.99
N LEU A 17 -13.65 -46.50 -24.68
CA LEU A 17 -13.72 -47.87 -24.16
C LEU A 17 -12.41 -48.28 -23.46
N ILE A 18 -12.58 -48.95 -22.34
CA ILE A 18 -11.54 -49.69 -21.61
C ILE A 18 -11.49 -51.12 -22.22
N VAL A 19 -10.29 -51.58 -22.56
CA VAL A 19 -10.04 -53.02 -22.83
C VAL A 19 -8.97 -53.50 -21.86
N ALA A 20 -9.35 -54.41 -20.97
CA ALA A 20 -8.49 -55.25 -20.16
C ALA A 20 -8.18 -56.53 -20.92
N ALA A 21 -6.92 -56.97 -20.90
CA ALA A 21 -6.55 -58.32 -21.34
C ALA A 21 -5.57 -58.92 -20.30
N CYS A 22 -6.06 -59.93 -19.60
CA CYS A 22 -5.27 -60.89 -18.84
C CYS A 22 -4.70 -61.96 -19.83
N GLY A 23 -3.46 -62.43 -19.55
CA GLY A 23 -2.86 -63.56 -20.24
C GLY A 23 -1.89 -64.27 -19.28
N ASP A 24 -2.32 -65.44 -18.87
CA ASP A 24 -1.66 -66.43 -18.01
C ASP A 24 -0.73 -67.32 -18.87
N GLY A 25 0.38 -67.89 -18.29
CA GLY A 25 1.24 -68.79 -19.05
C GLY A 25 2.44 -69.30 -18.24
N THR A 26 2.26 -70.38 -17.54
CA THR A 26 3.04 -71.41 -16.86
C THR A 26 4.48 -71.70 -17.31
N ALA A 27 5.28 -71.91 -16.30
CA ALA A 27 6.46 -72.75 -15.95
C ALA A 27 7.17 -73.55 -17.07
N ASP A 28 8.52 -73.57 -16.96
CA ASP A 28 9.24 -74.85 -16.83
C ASP A 28 10.63 -74.69 -16.23
N GLU A 29 11.00 -75.64 -15.39
CA GLU A 29 12.28 -75.82 -14.64
C GLU A 29 13.43 -76.31 -15.53
N THR A 30 14.65 -75.86 -15.25
CA THR A 30 15.78 -76.73 -15.35
C THR A 30 16.96 -76.27 -14.45
N THR A 31 17.26 -77.11 -13.52
CA THR A 31 18.42 -77.10 -12.63
C THR A 31 19.76 -77.30 -13.37
N THR A 32 20.80 -76.56 -12.98
CA THR A 32 22.16 -77.05 -12.99
C THR A 32 23.00 -76.32 -11.92
N THR A 33 23.59 -77.14 -11.09
CA THR A 33 24.54 -76.94 -10.00
C THR A 33 25.90 -76.39 -10.46
N GLY A 34 26.50 -75.49 -9.66
CA GLY A 34 27.90 -75.08 -9.77
C GLY A 34 28.28 -74.05 -8.72
N GLU A 35 28.91 -74.50 -7.64
CA GLU A 35 29.58 -73.72 -6.57
C GLU A 35 31.09 -73.72 -6.83
N PRO A 36 31.92 -72.91 -6.09
CA PRO A 36 31.85 -71.46 -5.74
C PRO A 36 33.15 -70.72 -6.17
N ALA A 37 33.08 -69.42 -6.18
CA ALA A 37 34.27 -68.58 -6.05
C ALA A 37 33.94 -67.36 -5.25
N ALA A 38 34.53 -67.22 -4.08
CA ALA A 38 34.48 -66.12 -3.19
C ALA A 38 35.19 -64.88 -3.80
N THR A 39 34.47 -63.80 -4.00
CA THR A 39 35.03 -62.44 -4.20
C THR A 39 34.48 -61.54 -3.14
N THR A 40 35.33 -61.07 -2.26
CA THR A 40 35.13 -60.05 -1.26
C THR A 40 34.73 -58.70 -1.98
N SER A 41 33.48 -58.36 -1.93
CA SER A 41 32.99 -57.01 -2.31
C SER A 41 32.99 -56.19 -1.04
N THR A 42 33.88 -55.20 -0.97
CA THR A 42 33.85 -54.11 -0.01
C THR A 42 32.55 -53.37 -0.21
N GLY A 43 31.62 -53.49 0.73
CA GLY A 43 30.38 -52.69 0.75
C GLY A 43 30.74 -51.23 0.95
N ALA A 44 30.46 -50.39 -0.08
CA ALA A 44 30.29 -48.96 0.12
C ALA A 44 28.99 -48.78 0.91
N GLU A 45 29.12 -48.36 2.17
CA GLU A 45 27.98 -47.82 2.92
C GLU A 45 27.41 -46.64 2.15
N ALA A 46 26.25 -46.85 1.58
CA ALA A 46 25.44 -45.76 1.12
C ALA A 46 25.04 -44.96 2.36
N THR A 47 25.70 -43.83 2.59
CA THR A 47 25.27 -42.83 3.55
C THR A 47 23.93 -42.33 3.05
N THR A 48 22.83 -42.89 3.52
CA THR A 48 21.51 -42.33 3.40
C THR A 48 21.52 -41.11 4.28
N THR A 49 21.76 -39.94 3.70
CA THR A 49 21.45 -38.68 4.35
C THR A 49 19.94 -38.67 4.51
N THR A 50 19.48 -39.01 5.70
CA THR A 50 18.08 -38.77 6.10
C THR A 50 17.93 -37.26 6.07
N ALA A 51 17.22 -36.73 5.07
CA ALA A 51 16.76 -35.36 5.14
C ALA A 51 15.94 -35.31 6.43
N GLU A 52 16.36 -34.50 7.39
CA GLU A 52 15.56 -34.15 8.55
C GLU A 52 14.23 -33.64 7.99
N SER A 53 13.12 -34.32 8.28
CA SER A 53 11.80 -33.83 7.92
C SER A 53 11.55 -32.60 8.80
N MET A 54 11.70 -31.41 8.21
CA MET A 54 11.31 -30.20 8.89
C MET A 54 9.81 -30.26 9.20
N GLU A 55 9.43 -29.85 10.41
CA GLU A 55 8.02 -29.83 10.82
C GLU A 55 7.23 -28.87 9.88
N PRO A 56 5.99 -29.23 9.52
CA PRO A 56 5.15 -28.37 8.73
C PRO A 56 4.88 -27.04 9.44
N VAL A 57 5.02 -25.93 8.73
CA VAL A 57 4.79 -24.58 9.21
C VAL A 57 3.72 -23.90 8.32
N THR A 58 2.77 -23.22 8.96
CA THR A 58 1.78 -22.40 8.25
C THR A 58 1.97 -20.95 8.64
N ILE A 59 1.90 -20.05 7.68
CA ILE A 59 1.98 -18.60 7.85
C ILE A 59 0.68 -18.02 7.31
N ASP A 60 -0.09 -17.35 8.16
CA ASP A 60 -1.26 -16.58 7.76
C ASP A 60 -0.83 -15.15 7.47
N TRP A 61 -0.93 -14.74 6.21
CA TRP A 61 -0.50 -13.41 5.72
C TRP A 61 -1.67 -12.58 5.22
N TRP A 62 -1.91 -11.43 5.87
CA TRP A 62 -2.99 -10.50 5.53
C TRP A 62 -2.43 -9.21 4.93
N HIS A 63 -2.93 -8.81 3.75
CA HIS A 63 -2.51 -7.57 3.11
C HIS A 63 -3.62 -6.90 2.30
N ILE A 64 -3.36 -5.64 1.89
CA ILE A 64 -4.32 -4.78 1.18
C ILE A 64 -3.99 -4.62 -0.31
N GLN A 65 -2.96 -5.28 -0.82
CA GLN A 65 -2.60 -5.22 -2.24
C GLN A 65 -3.58 -6.08 -3.05
N ASN A 66 -4.77 -5.51 -3.31
CA ASN A 66 -5.94 -6.19 -3.87
C ASN A 66 -6.11 -5.97 -5.38
N THR A 67 -5.14 -5.31 -6.03
CA THR A 67 -5.15 -5.04 -7.47
C THR A 67 -3.81 -5.40 -8.12
N ASP A 68 -3.86 -5.74 -9.42
CA ASP A 68 -2.66 -5.97 -10.20
C ASP A 68 -1.92 -4.65 -10.51
N PRO A 69 -0.59 -4.74 -10.67
CA PRO A 69 0.24 -5.94 -10.70
C PRO A 69 0.70 -6.47 -9.33
N MET A 70 0.50 -5.71 -8.23
CA MET A 70 1.02 -6.08 -6.92
C MET A 70 0.37 -7.34 -6.34
N MET A 71 -0.94 -7.54 -6.56
CA MET A 71 -1.66 -8.73 -6.08
C MET A 71 -1.06 -10.01 -6.64
N THR A 72 -0.85 -10.06 -7.96
CA THR A 72 -0.21 -11.19 -8.63
C THR A 72 1.24 -11.36 -8.16
N LEU A 73 2.02 -10.28 -8.09
CA LEU A 73 3.43 -10.34 -7.67
C LEU A 73 3.58 -10.92 -6.26
N TRP A 74 2.76 -10.52 -5.29
CA TRP A 74 2.79 -11.08 -3.94
C TRP A 74 2.44 -12.58 -3.91
N SER A 75 1.45 -12.98 -4.71
CA SER A 75 1.08 -14.39 -4.85
C SER A 75 2.22 -15.22 -5.45
N ASP A 76 2.89 -14.69 -6.48
CA ASP A 76 4.04 -15.36 -7.12
C ASP A 76 5.20 -15.52 -6.15
N MET A 77 5.56 -14.45 -5.40
CA MET A 77 6.62 -14.49 -4.40
C MET A 77 6.34 -15.52 -3.31
N ALA A 78 5.09 -15.59 -2.83
CA ALA A 78 4.70 -16.61 -1.84
C ALA A 78 4.83 -18.04 -2.40
N ASN A 79 4.40 -18.26 -3.65
CA ASN A 79 4.52 -19.55 -4.32
C ASN A 79 6.00 -19.95 -4.53
N GLU A 80 6.85 -19.01 -4.93
CA GLU A 80 8.28 -19.21 -5.12
C GLU A 80 8.96 -19.56 -3.79
N PHE A 81 8.60 -18.85 -2.70
CA PHE A 81 9.10 -19.13 -1.37
C PHE A 81 8.69 -20.54 -0.88
N MET A 82 7.42 -20.90 -1.02
CA MET A 82 6.92 -22.24 -0.67
C MET A 82 7.60 -23.34 -1.50
N ALA A 83 7.88 -23.10 -2.77
CA ALA A 83 8.62 -24.06 -3.60
C ALA A 83 10.05 -24.28 -3.13
N ALA A 84 10.71 -23.26 -2.57
CA ALA A 84 12.04 -23.34 -1.99
C ALA A 84 12.02 -23.92 -0.55
N HIS A 85 10.89 -23.82 0.16
CA HIS A 85 10.69 -24.25 1.54
C HIS A 85 9.49 -25.22 1.65
N PRO A 86 9.66 -26.51 1.29
CA PRO A 86 8.54 -27.45 1.14
C PRO A 86 7.77 -27.76 2.44
N ASN A 87 8.30 -27.39 3.60
CA ASN A 87 7.64 -27.49 4.89
C ASN A 87 6.76 -26.26 5.20
N VAL A 88 6.87 -25.18 4.43
CA VAL A 88 6.12 -23.91 4.67
C VAL A 88 4.89 -23.85 3.77
N THR A 89 3.77 -23.46 4.36
CA THR A 89 2.54 -23.10 3.67
C THR A 89 2.20 -21.66 4.01
N ILE A 90 1.96 -20.80 3.00
CA ILE A 90 1.55 -19.42 3.20
C ILE A 90 0.09 -19.27 2.75
N ASN A 91 -0.80 -18.94 3.69
CA ASN A 91 -2.19 -18.62 3.43
C ASN A 91 -2.33 -17.10 3.26
N ILE A 92 -2.65 -16.65 2.06
CA ILE A 92 -2.82 -15.23 1.77
C ILE A 92 -4.29 -14.84 1.94
N THR A 93 -4.55 -13.79 2.73
CA THR A 93 -5.85 -13.13 2.81
C THR A 93 -5.70 -11.70 2.31
N VAL A 94 -6.33 -11.42 1.17
CA VAL A 94 -6.33 -10.09 0.55
C VAL A 94 -7.64 -9.38 0.88
N MET A 95 -7.56 -8.14 1.34
CA MET A 95 -8.73 -7.33 1.67
C MET A 95 -8.59 -5.91 1.10
N GLU A 96 -9.71 -5.27 0.87
CA GLU A 96 -9.75 -3.82 0.66
C GLU A 96 -9.37 -3.12 1.97
N ASN A 97 -8.81 -1.90 1.89
CA ASN A 97 -8.18 -1.17 2.99
C ASN A 97 -9.08 -1.02 4.23
N GLU A 98 -10.32 -0.53 4.05
CA GLU A 98 -11.22 -0.31 5.20
C GLU A 98 -11.75 -1.63 5.77
N ALA A 99 -11.98 -2.63 4.92
CA ALA A 99 -12.33 -3.98 5.35
C ALA A 99 -11.20 -4.64 6.15
N PHE A 100 -9.93 -4.44 5.72
CA PHE A 100 -8.76 -4.91 6.45
C PHE A 100 -8.66 -4.25 7.83
N LYS A 101 -8.76 -2.93 7.92
CA LYS A 101 -8.71 -2.20 9.20
C LYS A 101 -9.78 -2.71 10.18
N ALA A 102 -11.02 -2.90 9.72
CA ALA A 102 -12.12 -3.41 10.54
C ALA A 102 -11.88 -4.86 11.01
N ALA A 103 -11.37 -5.73 10.12
CA ALA A 103 -11.04 -7.11 10.45
C ALA A 103 -9.88 -7.19 11.46
N LEU A 104 -8.80 -6.43 11.22
CA LEU A 104 -7.66 -6.38 12.13
C LEU A 104 -8.07 -5.88 13.51
N GLN A 105 -8.83 -4.79 13.59
CA GLN A 105 -9.33 -4.25 14.86
C GLN A 105 -10.13 -5.28 15.64
N THR A 106 -10.95 -6.08 14.96
CA THR A 106 -11.73 -7.15 15.60
C THR A 106 -10.81 -8.23 16.20
N ASN A 107 -9.77 -8.62 15.45
CA ASN A 107 -8.80 -9.63 15.90
C ASN A 107 -7.92 -9.10 17.04
N LEU A 108 -7.47 -7.85 16.97
CA LEU A 108 -6.71 -7.21 18.05
C LEU A 108 -7.49 -7.20 19.37
N GLN A 109 -8.81 -6.89 19.31
CA GLN A 109 -9.69 -6.94 20.49
C GLN A 109 -9.87 -8.36 21.06
N ALA A 110 -9.79 -9.38 20.19
CA ALA A 110 -9.81 -10.78 20.61
C ALA A 110 -8.47 -11.28 21.17
N GLY A 111 -7.39 -10.47 21.03
CA GLY A 111 -6.04 -10.87 21.37
C GLY A 111 -5.42 -11.86 20.36
N GLU A 112 -5.99 -11.94 19.17
CA GLU A 112 -5.57 -12.81 18.08
C GLU A 112 -5.08 -11.94 16.91
N VAL A 113 -3.97 -12.31 16.29
CA VAL A 113 -3.43 -11.60 15.12
C VAL A 113 -2.89 -12.60 14.11
N PRO A 114 -2.92 -12.29 12.80
CA PRO A 114 -2.24 -13.10 11.80
C PRO A 114 -0.73 -13.13 12.05
N ASP A 115 -0.03 -14.11 11.48
CA ASP A 115 1.43 -14.19 11.58
C ASP A 115 2.11 -12.99 10.92
N LEU A 116 1.61 -12.59 9.74
CA LEU A 116 2.03 -11.39 9.03
C LEU A 116 0.81 -10.57 8.63
N TYR A 117 0.84 -9.27 8.85
CA TYR A 117 -0.24 -8.41 8.43
C TYR A 117 0.22 -7.00 8.07
N GLN A 118 -0.50 -6.40 7.12
CA GLN A 118 -0.29 -5.01 6.69
C GLN A 118 -0.20 -4.09 7.90
N SER A 119 0.80 -3.22 7.88
CA SER A 119 1.00 -2.18 8.89
C SER A 119 1.59 -0.94 8.24
N TRP A 120 1.30 0.20 8.83
CA TRP A 120 1.91 1.49 8.49
C TRP A 120 2.92 1.95 9.54
N GLY A 121 3.20 1.09 10.54
CA GLY A 121 4.08 1.44 11.65
C GLY A 121 3.45 2.45 12.62
N GLY A 122 4.28 3.32 13.18
CA GLY A 122 3.83 4.44 14.00
C GLY A 122 3.07 4.07 15.28
N GLY A 123 2.04 4.87 15.60
CA GLY A 123 1.26 4.74 16.83
C GLY A 123 0.43 3.46 16.89
N GLY A 124 -0.13 3.03 15.75
CA GLY A 124 -0.87 1.78 15.68
C GLY A 124 -0.02 0.56 16.01
N LEU A 125 1.21 0.53 15.48
CA LEU A 125 2.17 -0.54 15.82
C LEU A 125 2.59 -0.46 17.29
N ARG A 126 2.84 0.73 17.83
CA ARG A 126 3.18 0.92 19.25
C ARG A 126 2.10 0.38 20.18
N GLU A 127 0.83 0.66 19.91
CA GLU A 127 -0.29 0.12 20.70
C GLU A 127 -0.32 -1.42 20.67
N GLN A 128 -0.08 -2.02 19.50
CA GLN A 128 0.00 -3.47 19.36
C GLN A 128 1.18 -4.08 20.15
N VAL A 129 2.33 -3.37 20.19
CA VAL A 129 3.48 -3.74 21.02
C VAL A 129 3.12 -3.70 22.51
N GLU A 130 2.51 -2.61 22.97
CA GLU A 130 2.09 -2.43 24.38
C GLU A 130 1.05 -3.48 24.79
N ALA A 131 0.19 -3.89 23.86
CA ALA A 131 -0.78 -4.98 24.07
C ALA A 131 -0.13 -6.38 24.01
N GLY A 132 1.15 -6.51 23.66
CA GLY A 132 1.85 -7.80 23.53
C GLY A 132 1.34 -8.66 22.36
N LEU A 133 0.90 -8.03 21.26
CA LEU A 133 0.32 -8.69 20.10
C LEU A 133 1.30 -8.85 18.93
N VAL A 134 2.48 -8.24 19.01
CA VAL A 134 3.54 -8.31 18.01
C VAL A 134 4.83 -8.85 18.61
N GLN A 135 5.64 -9.51 17.79
CA GLN A 135 6.87 -10.17 18.20
C GLN A 135 8.07 -9.24 18.02
N ASP A 136 9.01 -9.23 18.99
CA ASP A 136 10.35 -8.68 18.81
C ASP A 136 11.12 -9.54 17.79
N ILE A 137 11.42 -8.94 16.64
CA ILE A 137 12.15 -9.59 15.54
C ILE A 137 13.56 -9.01 15.35
N THR A 138 14.09 -8.28 16.33
CA THR A 138 15.38 -7.59 16.21
C THR A 138 16.50 -8.56 15.83
N ASP A 139 16.60 -9.68 16.53
CA ASP A 139 17.63 -10.69 16.25
C ASP A 139 17.38 -11.39 14.91
N LEU A 140 16.13 -11.75 14.61
CA LEU A 140 15.75 -12.46 13.39
C LEU A 140 15.95 -11.61 12.13
N SER A 141 15.77 -10.28 12.23
CA SER A 141 15.91 -9.35 11.10
C SER A 141 17.31 -8.75 10.95
N SER A 142 18.20 -8.95 11.94
CA SER A 142 19.52 -8.32 12.01
C SER A 142 20.40 -8.54 10.79
N GLY A 143 20.21 -9.68 10.09
CA GLY A 143 20.98 -10.06 8.91
C GLY A 143 20.64 -9.25 7.64
N PHE A 144 19.44 -8.67 7.55
CA PHE A 144 18.97 -8.04 6.32
C PHE A 144 18.38 -6.63 6.50
N VAL A 145 17.86 -6.28 7.67
CA VAL A 145 17.20 -4.98 7.90
C VAL A 145 18.11 -3.78 7.57
N GLY A 146 19.42 -3.91 7.75
CA GLY A 146 20.40 -2.89 7.37
C GLY A 146 20.51 -2.62 5.85
N ASN A 147 19.97 -3.50 5.01
CA ASN A 147 19.89 -3.30 3.56
C ASN A 147 18.69 -2.44 3.15
N LEU A 148 17.79 -2.12 4.06
CA LEU A 148 16.62 -1.31 3.81
C LEU A 148 16.89 0.18 4.10
N ASN A 149 16.00 1.05 3.63
CA ASN A 149 16.02 2.47 3.95
C ASN A 149 15.80 2.69 5.45
N GLU A 150 16.71 3.40 6.10
CA GLU A 150 16.73 3.58 7.55
C GLU A 150 15.47 4.32 8.06
N GLY A 151 15.02 5.34 7.34
CA GLY A 151 13.80 6.08 7.68
C GLY A 151 12.55 5.19 7.64
N ALA A 152 12.44 4.33 6.62
CA ALA A 152 11.34 3.37 6.52
C ALA A 152 11.39 2.32 7.63
N VAL A 153 12.58 1.78 7.94
CA VAL A 153 12.80 0.82 9.04
C VAL A 153 12.38 1.42 10.38
N GLY A 154 12.72 2.70 10.63
CA GLY A 154 12.38 3.40 11.86
C GLY A 154 10.87 3.47 12.15
N LEU A 155 10.01 3.44 11.12
CA LEU A 155 8.55 3.41 11.31
C LEU A 155 8.06 2.12 11.98
N TYR A 156 8.83 1.04 11.87
CA TYR A 156 8.51 -0.29 12.41
C TYR A 156 9.30 -0.63 13.67
N GLN A 157 9.90 0.39 14.28
CA GLN A 157 10.59 0.29 15.57
C GLN A 157 9.80 0.96 16.68
N VAL A 158 9.74 0.30 17.82
CA VAL A 158 9.22 0.87 19.05
C VAL A 158 10.36 0.80 20.10
N ASP A 159 10.79 1.96 20.58
CA ASP A 159 11.88 2.10 21.55
C ASP A 159 13.20 1.39 21.13
N GLY A 160 13.46 1.37 19.81
CA GLY A 160 14.66 0.77 19.22
C GLY A 160 14.57 -0.74 18.97
N VAL A 161 13.43 -1.37 19.24
CA VAL A 161 13.14 -2.79 18.98
C VAL A 161 12.34 -2.92 17.70
N GLN A 162 12.72 -3.87 16.83
CA GLN A 162 12.07 -4.10 15.53
C GLN A 162 10.86 -5.04 15.67
N TYR A 163 9.70 -4.64 15.13
CA TYR A 163 8.43 -5.40 15.20
C TYR A 163 7.78 -5.67 13.85
N GLY A 164 8.30 -5.13 12.78
CA GLY A 164 7.83 -5.34 11.42
C GLY A 164 8.87 -4.93 10.40
N ILE A 165 8.61 -5.19 9.13
CA ILE A 165 9.52 -4.89 8.03
C ILE A 165 8.79 -4.06 6.97
N PRO A 166 9.30 -2.86 6.61
CA PRO A 166 8.75 -2.06 5.50
C PRO A 166 9.08 -2.70 4.16
N PHE A 167 8.21 -2.55 3.17
CA PHE A 167 8.50 -2.93 1.79
C PHE A 167 8.50 -1.73 0.83
N ASN A 168 7.82 -0.64 1.17
CA ASN A 168 7.82 0.58 0.37
C ASN A 168 7.90 1.85 1.23
N LEU A 169 8.13 2.97 0.56
CA LEU A 169 8.05 4.32 1.10
C LEU A 169 7.46 5.23 0.03
N GLY A 170 6.74 6.27 0.44
CA GLY A 170 6.15 7.20 -0.50
C GLY A 170 5.80 8.55 0.10
N MET A 171 5.40 9.47 -0.76
CA MET A 171 4.98 10.82 -0.40
C MET A 171 3.67 11.15 -1.10
N VAL A 172 2.78 11.81 -0.39
CA VAL A 172 1.56 12.38 -0.93
C VAL A 172 1.89 13.67 -1.68
N GLY A 173 1.23 13.90 -2.79
CA GLY A 173 1.29 15.14 -3.55
C GLY A 173 0.11 15.24 -4.49
N PHE A 174 0.05 16.30 -5.25
CA PHE A 174 -1.03 16.53 -6.19
C PHE A 174 -0.74 15.83 -7.52
N TRP A 175 -1.57 14.86 -7.86
CA TRP A 175 -1.69 14.29 -9.21
C TRP A 175 -2.65 15.14 -10.01
N TYR A 176 -2.27 15.52 -11.23
CA TYR A 176 -3.11 16.37 -12.07
C TYR A 176 -3.08 15.95 -13.53
N ASN A 177 -4.21 16.14 -14.21
CA ASN A 177 -4.34 15.92 -15.63
C ASN A 177 -3.91 17.19 -16.38
N LYS A 178 -2.78 17.11 -17.11
CA LYS A 178 -2.19 18.25 -17.86
C LYS A 178 -3.09 18.75 -18.99
N ASP A 179 -3.87 17.85 -19.60
CA ASP A 179 -4.78 18.23 -20.67
C ASP A 179 -5.93 19.10 -20.14
N LEU A 180 -6.47 18.76 -18.95
CA LEU A 180 -7.51 19.55 -18.29
C LEU A 180 -6.96 20.89 -17.77
N PHE A 181 -5.71 20.94 -17.29
CA PHE A 181 -5.01 22.19 -16.94
C PHE A 181 -4.87 23.08 -18.17
N THR A 182 -4.39 22.54 -19.28
CA THR A 182 -4.27 23.28 -20.55
C THR A 182 -5.63 23.80 -21.03
N GLN A 183 -6.69 22.99 -20.92
CA GLN A 183 -8.06 23.42 -21.26
C GLN A 183 -8.55 24.58 -20.38
N ALA A 184 -8.14 24.63 -19.11
CA ALA A 184 -8.44 25.73 -18.20
C ALA A 184 -7.50 26.94 -18.35
N GLY A 185 -6.50 26.88 -19.23
CA GLY A 185 -5.51 27.93 -19.44
C GLY A 185 -4.45 28.01 -18.33
N ILE A 186 -4.17 26.90 -17.65
CA ILE A 186 -3.14 26.78 -16.63
C ILE A 186 -1.89 26.20 -17.27
N ASP A 187 -0.81 26.97 -17.30
CA ASP A 187 0.43 26.63 -18.04
C ASP A 187 1.43 25.81 -17.20
N ALA A 188 1.35 25.87 -15.86
CA ALA A 188 2.29 25.21 -14.96
C ALA A 188 1.63 24.91 -13.60
N PRO A 189 2.13 23.91 -12.85
CA PRO A 189 1.68 23.66 -11.47
C PRO A 189 1.92 24.88 -10.56
N PRO A 190 1.01 25.12 -9.56
CA PRO A 190 1.12 26.22 -8.63
C PRO A 190 2.26 26.01 -7.63
N ALA A 191 3.01 27.06 -7.32
CA ALA A 191 4.07 27.04 -6.32
C ALA A 191 3.56 27.41 -4.91
N THR A 192 2.48 28.20 -4.85
CA THR A 192 1.88 28.65 -3.59
C THR A 192 0.41 28.23 -3.47
N TRP A 193 -0.08 28.21 -2.23
CA TRP A 193 -1.48 27.88 -1.94
C TRP A 193 -2.46 28.86 -2.60
N ASP A 194 -2.12 30.14 -2.61
CA ASP A 194 -2.93 31.17 -3.29
C ASP A 194 -2.96 30.98 -4.82
N GLU A 195 -1.87 30.49 -5.44
CA GLU A 195 -1.87 30.10 -6.84
C GLU A 195 -2.74 28.85 -7.06
N PHE A 196 -2.63 27.84 -6.19
CA PHE A 196 -3.48 26.66 -6.26
C PHE A 196 -4.98 26.99 -6.21
N LEU A 197 -5.39 27.89 -5.32
CA LEU A 197 -6.79 28.34 -5.26
C LEU A 197 -7.21 29.07 -6.54
N LYS A 198 -6.32 29.84 -7.20
CA LYS A 198 -6.61 30.45 -8.50
C LYS A 198 -6.78 29.41 -9.60
N ASP A 199 -5.95 28.37 -9.60
CA ASP A 199 -6.06 27.27 -10.56
C ASP A 199 -7.35 26.48 -10.37
N VAL A 200 -7.75 26.23 -9.12
CA VAL A 200 -9.07 25.66 -8.79
C VAL A 200 -10.20 26.50 -9.38
N GLN A 201 -10.13 27.84 -9.25
CA GLN A 201 -11.14 28.72 -9.84
C GLN A 201 -11.11 28.66 -11.37
N ALA A 202 -9.93 28.62 -11.99
CA ALA A 202 -9.82 28.55 -13.45
C ALA A 202 -10.42 27.24 -14.01
N LEU A 203 -10.20 26.12 -13.33
CA LEU A 203 -10.82 24.83 -13.68
C LEU A 203 -12.34 24.91 -13.60
N LYS A 204 -12.89 25.50 -12.52
CA LYS A 204 -14.34 25.73 -12.37
C LYS A 204 -14.89 26.60 -13.49
N ASP A 205 -14.22 27.70 -13.82
CA ASP A 205 -14.64 28.64 -14.86
C ASP A 205 -14.63 27.98 -16.26
N ALA A 206 -13.76 27.00 -16.46
CA ALA A 206 -13.71 26.14 -17.64
C ALA A 206 -14.78 25.02 -17.65
N GLY A 207 -15.57 24.89 -16.59
CA GLY A 207 -16.59 23.85 -16.44
C GLY A 207 -16.00 22.46 -16.13
N ILE A 208 -14.77 22.40 -15.60
CA ILE A 208 -14.07 21.19 -15.19
C ILE A 208 -14.23 21.03 -13.68
N THR A 209 -14.55 19.83 -13.20
CA THR A 209 -14.49 19.52 -11.77
C THR A 209 -13.03 19.62 -11.31
N PRO A 210 -12.67 20.55 -10.39
CA PRO A 210 -11.27 20.73 -10.04
C PRO A 210 -10.65 19.53 -9.35
N ILE A 211 -11.30 19.01 -8.31
CA ILE A 211 -10.68 18.03 -7.39
C ILE A 211 -11.61 16.84 -7.20
N ALA A 212 -11.05 15.64 -7.22
CA ALA A 212 -11.68 14.45 -6.64
C ALA A 212 -11.12 14.19 -5.24
N VAL A 213 -12.00 13.81 -4.30
CA VAL A 213 -11.64 13.38 -2.95
C VAL A 213 -12.59 12.30 -2.44
N GLY A 214 -12.03 11.24 -1.88
CA GLY A 214 -12.74 10.12 -1.26
C GLY A 214 -13.06 10.40 0.22
N ALA A 215 -13.83 11.46 0.51
CA ALA A 215 -14.06 11.90 1.88
C ALA A 215 -14.96 10.95 2.70
N GLY A 216 -15.61 9.96 2.06
CA GLY A 216 -16.34 8.90 2.74
C GLY A 216 -15.44 8.01 3.61
N ASP A 217 -14.22 7.76 3.16
CA ASP A 217 -13.20 7.01 3.92
C ASP A 217 -12.42 7.92 4.89
N LYS A 218 -12.67 9.22 4.88
CA LYS A 218 -12.12 10.29 5.74
C LYS A 218 -10.62 10.53 5.57
N TRP A 219 -9.79 9.49 5.49
CA TRP A 219 -8.33 9.62 5.39
C TRP A 219 -7.86 10.41 4.15
N PRO A 220 -8.48 10.37 2.95
CA PRO A 220 -8.06 11.25 1.86
C PRO A 220 -8.32 12.72 2.17
N ALA A 221 -9.40 13.02 2.89
CA ALA A 221 -9.74 14.38 3.29
C ALA A 221 -8.74 14.95 4.32
N HIS A 222 -8.29 14.16 5.30
CA HIS A 222 -7.35 14.64 6.31
C HIS A 222 -5.98 15.00 5.72
N PHE A 223 -5.59 14.46 4.57
CA PHE A 223 -4.33 14.78 3.90
C PHE A 223 -4.19 16.29 3.62
N TYR A 224 -5.29 16.95 3.25
CA TYR A 224 -5.31 18.41 3.03
C TYR A 224 -5.01 19.17 4.31
N TYR A 225 -5.68 18.83 5.41
CA TYR A 225 -5.46 19.47 6.70
C TYR A 225 -4.05 19.22 7.23
N SER A 226 -3.56 17.99 7.15
CA SER A 226 -2.22 17.61 7.59
C SER A 226 -1.14 18.37 6.84
N TYR A 227 -1.24 18.50 5.53
CA TYR A 227 -0.30 19.30 4.77
C TYR A 227 -0.34 20.78 5.15
N LEU A 228 -1.54 21.33 5.35
CA LEU A 228 -1.68 22.72 5.78
C LEU A 228 -1.11 22.93 7.19
N MET A 229 -1.26 21.97 8.12
CA MET A 229 -0.57 21.99 9.42
C MET A 229 0.95 22.05 9.23
N ILE A 230 1.51 21.21 8.36
CA ILE A 230 2.95 21.21 8.05
C ILE A 230 3.37 22.56 7.45
N ARG A 231 2.59 23.13 6.53
CA ARG A 231 2.91 24.41 5.90
C ARG A 231 2.85 25.58 6.87
N GLU A 232 1.86 25.60 7.76
CA GLU A 232 1.71 26.70 8.74
C GLU A 232 2.72 26.61 9.88
N SER A 233 3.00 25.40 10.41
CA SER A 233 3.80 25.24 11.64
C SER A 233 5.23 24.72 11.41
N GLY A 234 5.53 24.11 10.25
CA GLY A 234 6.80 23.49 9.93
C GLY A 234 7.12 22.27 10.82
N GLU A 235 8.33 21.73 10.65
CA GLU A 235 8.84 20.59 11.44
C GLU A 235 8.77 20.85 12.95
N ALA A 236 9.05 22.09 13.38
CA ALA A 236 9.05 22.46 14.79
C ALA A 236 7.66 22.34 15.42
N GLY A 237 6.60 22.83 14.74
CA GLY A 237 5.22 22.71 15.22
C GLY A 237 4.72 21.27 15.19
N MET A 238 5.08 20.51 14.16
CA MET A 238 4.73 19.09 14.07
C MET A 238 5.43 18.28 15.17
N SER A 239 6.69 18.58 15.48
CA SER A 239 7.42 17.95 16.61
C SER A 239 6.83 18.34 17.97
N GLN A 240 6.35 19.58 18.11
CA GLN A 240 5.72 20.06 19.34
C GLN A 240 4.42 19.30 19.61
N VAL A 241 3.52 19.20 18.62
CA VAL A 241 2.25 18.48 18.80
C VAL A 241 2.45 16.97 18.99
N ALA A 242 3.51 16.41 18.43
CA ALA A 242 3.89 15.01 18.70
C ALA A 242 4.26 14.78 20.18
N SER A 243 4.72 15.83 20.89
CA SER A 243 5.15 15.77 22.29
C SER A 243 4.05 16.09 23.29
N ASP A 244 3.24 17.12 23.02
CA ASP A 244 2.27 17.63 24.00
C ASP A 244 0.81 17.34 23.64
N LEU A 245 0.57 16.87 22.41
CA LEU A 245 -0.75 16.52 21.88
C LEU A 245 -1.74 17.70 21.92
N ASP A 246 -1.26 18.93 21.95
CA ASP A 246 -2.09 20.13 21.89
C ASP A 246 -2.22 20.63 20.44
N PHE A 247 -3.39 20.42 19.87
CA PHE A 247 -3.74 20.90 18.52
C PHE A 247 -4.36 22.31 18.54
N ASN A 248 -4.66 22.90 19.71
CA ASN A 248 -5.24 24.22 19.85
C ASN A 248 -4.20 25.32 19.68
N THR A 249 -3.39 25.28 18.63
CA THR A 249 -2.42 26.32 18.31
C THR A 249 -2.96 27.26 17.22
N PRO A 250 -2.51 28.53 17.20
CA PRO A 250 -2.90 29.45 16.14
C PRO A 250 -2.58 28.93 14.73
N GLU A 251 -1.47 28.24 14.57
CA GLU A 251 -1.01 27.67 13.29
C GLU A 251 -1.95 26.58 12.80
N PHE A 252 -2.46 25.72 13.68
CA PHE A 252 -3.36 24.64 13.29
C PHE A 252 -4.79 25.13 13.05
N VAL A 253 -5.22 26.17 13.78
CA VAL A 253 -6.46 26.87 13.44
C VAL A 253 -6.33 27.53 12.07
N GLU A 254 -5.17 28.15 11.76
CA GLU A 254 -4.94 28.77 10.45
C GLU A 254 -4.90 27.71 9.34
N ALA A 255 -4.30 26.54 9.57
CA ALA A 255 -4.40 25.40 8.64
C ALA A 255 -5.85 25.03 8.32
N GLY A 256 -6.72 25.03 9.32
CA GLY A 256 -8.17 24.87 9.15
C GLY A 256 -8.82 25.98 8.35
N ASN A 257 -8.41 27.25 8.57
CA ASN A 257 -8.88 28.40 7.80
C ASN A 257 -8.48 28.29 6.32
N GLN A 258 -7.24 27.88 6.03
CA GLN A 258 -6.76 27.67 4.66
C GLN A 258 -7.55 26.55 3.97
N LEU A 259 -7.82 25.45 4.68
CA LEU A 259 -8.66 24.37 4.13
C LEU A 259 -10.08 24.84 3.88
N LYS A 260 -10.65 25.63 4.80
CA LYS A 260 -11.98 26.19 4.63
C LYS A 260 -12.08 27.11 3.41
N ARG A 261 -11.03 27.89 3.09
CA ARG A 261 -10.98 28.69 1.86
C ARG A 261 -11.16 27.81 0.61
N LEU A 262 -10.54 26.63 0.58
CA LEU A 262 -10.72 25.68 -0.52
C LEU A 262 -12.11 25.09 -0.53
N ILE A 263 -12.63 24.63 0.61
CA ILE A 263 -13.96 24.02 0.73
C ILE A 263 -15.06 25.01 0.29
N ASP A 264 -14.96 26.28 0.70
CA ASP A 264 -15.93 27.33 0.35
C ASP A 264 -15.98 27.62 -1.16
N MET A 265 -14.98 27.22 -1.93
CA MET A 265 -14.98 27.26 -3.38
C MET A 265 -15.80 26.15 -4.03
N GLU A 266 -16.26 25.15 -3.26
CA GLU A 266 -16.99 23.96 -3.77
C GLU A 266 -16.25 23.28 -4.92
N PRO A 267 -14.98 22.85 -4.74
CA PRO A 267 -14.13 22.34 -5.82
C PRO A 267 -14.32 20.86 -6.12
N PHE A 268 -15.03 20.13 -5.27
CA PHE A 268 -15.07 18.67 -5.26
C PHE A 268 -16.16 18.09 -6.16
N GLN A 269 -15.97 16.84 -6.56
CA GLN A 269 -17.00 16.10 -7.32
C GLN A 269 -18.30 15.97 -6.52
N PRO A 270 -19.45 15.86 -7.18
CA PRO A 270 -20.73 15.63 -6.50
C PRO A 270 -20.71 14.34 -5.67
N GLY A 271 -21.18 14.41 -4.42
CA GLY A 271 -21.26 13.25 -3.53
C GLY A 271 -19.95 12.88 -2.82
N PHE A 272 -18.92 13.71 -2.92
CA PHE A 272 -17.58 13.46 -2.36
C PHE A 272 -17.58 13.07 -0.88
N LEU A 273 -18.50 13.57 -0.05
CA LEU A 273 -18.61 13.25 1.37
C LEU A 273 -18.95 11.77 1.64
N ALA A 274 -19.49 11.06 0.64
CA ALA A 274 -19.82 9.65 0.75
C ALA A 274 -19.00 8.77 -0.22
N ALA A 275 -18.20 9.41 -1.09
CA ALA A 275 -17.36 8.70 -2.04
C ALA A 275 -16.21 7.98 -1.31
N PRO A 276 -15.96 6.69 -1.57
CA PRO A 276 -14.78 6.02 -1.08
C PRO A 276 -13.51 6.52 -1.80
N TRP A 277 -12.36 6.14 -1.29
CA TRP A 277 -11.09 6.33 -1.99
C TRP A 277 -11.07 5.57 -3.32
N ASP A 278 -11.29 4.27 -3.29
CA ASP A 278 -11.17 3.42 -4.46
C ASP A 278 -12.51 2.94 -5.01
N GLY A 279 -12.47 2.52 -6.28
CA GLY A 279 -13.62 2.01 -7.00
C GLY A 279 -14.21 2.98 -8.01
N PRO A 280 -15.15 2.52 -8.85
CA PRO A 280 -15.68 3.28 -9.99
C PRO A 280 -16.44 4.57 -9.58
N ASP A 281 -17.04 4.58 -8.40
CA ASP A 281 -17.77 5.73 -7.84
C ASP A 281 -16.92 6.51 -6.81
N GLY A 282 -15.65 6.13 -6.63
CA GLY A 282 -14.70 6.72 -5.70
C GLY A 282 -13.85 7.83 -6.32
N GLU A 283 -12.87 8.30 -5.52
CA GLU A 283 -11.88 9.28 -5.98
C GLU A 283 -11.08 8.71 -7.15
N SER A 284 -10.57 7.48 -7.02
CA SER A 284 -9.78 6.81 -8.06
C SER A 284 -10.55 6.66 -9.38
N GLY A 285 -11.84 6.32 -9.32
CA GLY A 285 -12.70 6.22 -10.50
C GLY A 285 -13.00 7.56 -11.15
N THR A 286 -13.20 8.61 -10.33
CA THR A 286 -13.44 9.97 -10.82
C THR A 286 -12.23 10.51 -11.58
N ILE A 287 -11.01 10.30 -11.06
CA ILE A 287 -9.77 10.68 -11.74
C ILE A 287 -9.49 9.77 -12.93
N GLY A 288 -9.61 8.45 -12.74
CA GLY A 288 -9.32 7.45 -13.78
C GLY A 288 -10.21 7.58 -15.02
N THR A 289 -11.41 8.12 -14.88
CA THR A 289 -12.31 8.39 -16.01
C THR A 289 -12.23 9.82 -16.54
N GLY A 290 -11.32 10.67 -16.01
CA GLY A 290 -11.11 12.04 -16.46
C GLY A 290 -12.22 13.00 -16.04
N GLN A 291 -13.01 12.68 -15.02
CA GLN A 291 -14.13 13.51 -14.55
C GLN A 291 -13.69 14.64 -13.61
N ALA A 292 -12.48 14.55 -13.03
CA ALA A 292 -11.87 15.64 -12.27
C ALA A 292 -10.39 15.80 -12.66
N ALA A 293 -9.86 17.01 -12.41
CA ALA A 293 -8.54 17.39 -12.85
C ALA A 293 -7.42 17.02 -11.87
N ILE A 294 -7.70 16.99 -10.55
CA ILE A 294 -6.69 16.93 -9.49
C ILE A 294 -7.11 15.93 -8.40
N SER A 295 -6.14 15.22 -7.84
CA SER A 295 -6.27 14.41 -6.63
C SER A 295 -5.05 14.61 -5.73
N LEU A 296 -5.22 14.71 -4.41
CA LEU A 296 -4.14 14.73 -3.42
C LEU A 296 -3.93 13.32 -2.88
N MET A 297 -2.91 12.63 -3.41
CA MET A 297 -2.74 11.20 -3.13
C MET A 297 -1.26 10.78 -3.13
N GLY A 298 -0.98 9.62 -2.53
CA GLY A 298 0.34 9.03 -2.51
C GLY A 298 0.77 8.42 -3.85
N GLN A 299 1.95 7.81 -3.87
CA GLN A 299 2.56 7.19 -5.06
C GLN A 299 1.71 6.08 -5.70
N TRP A 300 0.77 5.51 -4.98
CA TRP A 300 -0.18 4.48 -5.48
C TRP A 300 -1.29 5.05 -6.37
N GLY A 301 -1.50 6.37 -6.33
CA GLY A 301 -2.59 7.05 -7.03
C GLY A 301 -2.68 6.69 -8.51
N PRO A 302 -1.62 6.89 -9.32
CA PRO A 302 -1.67 6.61 -10.76
C PRO A 302 -2.05 5.18 -11.10
N GLY A 303 -1.56 4.19 -10.34
CA GLY A 303 -1.94 2.77 -10.51
C GLY A 303 -3.42 2.54 -10.27
N ALA A 304 -3.97 3.12 -9.19
CA ALA A 304 -5.39 3.03 -8.88
C ALA A 304 -6.26 3.71 -9.95
N TYR A 305 -5.88 4.92 -10.41
CA TYR A 305 -6.60 5.62 -11.48
C TYR A 305 -6.61 4.81 -12.79
N ALA A 306 -5.46 4.25 -13.16
CA ALA A 306 -5.33 3.40 -14.35
C ALA A 306 -6.24 2.17 -14.27
N ASN A 307 -6.37 1.54 -13.10
CA ASN A 307 -7.25 0.39 -12.90
C ASN A 307 -8.74 0.74 -13.04
N GLN A 308 -9.13 1.99 -12.79
CA GLN A 308 -10.50 2.47 -12.92
C GLN A 308 -10.81 3.13 -14.28
N SER A 309 -9.80 3.37 -15.11
CA SER A 309 -9.96 4.13 -16.37
C SER A 309 -10.75 3.41 -17.47
N GLY A 310 -10.72 2.08 -17.45
CA GLY A 310 -11.23 1.26 -18.57
C GLY A 310 -10.38 1.33 -19.83
N ILE A 311 -9.18 1.92 -19.78
CA ILE A 311 -8.23 2.07 -20.89
C ILE A 311 -7.14 1.00 -20.74
N GLY A 312 -6.84 0.28 -21.82
CA GLY A 312 -5.77 -0.74 -21.83
C GLY A 312 -6.02 -1.94 -20.94
N THR A 313 -4.94 -2.61 -20.57
CA THR A 313 -4.91 -3.81 -19.70
C THR A 313 -3.87 -3.64 -18.58
N PRO A 314 -3.88 -4.43 -17.50
CA PRO A 314 -2.89 -4.34 -16.43
C PRO A 314 -1.43 -4.50 -16.87
N GLU A 315 -1.18 -5.14 -18.01
CA GLU A 315 0.16 -5.32 -18.57
C GLU A 315 0.69 -4.08 -19.32
N ASP A 316 -0.19 -3.14 -19.67
CA ASP A 316 0.21 -1.90 -20.31
C ASP A 316 0.80 -0.92 -19.28
N PRO A 317 1.76 -0.05 -19.66
CA PRO A 317 2.30 0.98 -18.79
C PRO A 317 1.17 1.85 -18.18
N ILE A 318 1.32 2.26 -16.93
CA ILE A 318 0.33 3.09 -16.22
C ILE A 318 -0.03 4.34 -17.03
N ALA A 319 0.98 5.01 -17.62
CA ALA A 319 0.77 6.22 -18.41
C ALA A 319 -0.15 6.00 -19.63
N ASP A 320 -0.10 4.81 -20.25
CA ASP A 320 -0.93 4.47 -21.41
C ASP A 320 -2.38 4.11 -21.03
N ARG A 321 -2.62 3.94 -19.73
CA ARG A 321 -3.91 3.56 -19.16
C ARG A 321 -4.64 4.73 -18.49
N LEU A 322 -4.10 5.93 -18.53
CA LEU A 322 -4.72 7.13 -17.95
C LEU A 322 -5.47 7.96 -19.00
N PRO A 323 -6.50 8.70 -18.62
CA PRO A 323 -7.30 9.54 -19.53
C PRO A 323 -6.59 10.86 -19.86
N GLY A 324 -5.40 10.81 -20.43
CA GLY A 324 -4.57 11.95 -20.77
C GLY A 324 -3.19 11.94 -20.08
N GLU A 325 -2.41 13.00 -20.30
CA GLU A 325 -1.10 13.12 -19.68
C GLU A 325 -1.23 13.62 -18.25
N PHE A 326 -0.65 12.87 -17.31
CA PHE A 326 -0.62 13.26 -15.89
C PHE A 326 0.72 13.85 -15.50
N GLY A 327 0.68 14.70 -14.46
CA GLY A 327 1.83 15.21 -13.76
C GLY A 327 1.66 15.10 -12.27
N TRP A 328 2.74 15.37 -11.55
CA TRP A 328 2.77 15.42 -10.10
C TRP A 328 3.45 16.70 -9.63
N PHE A 329 2.99 17.28 -8.53
CA PHE A 329 3.68 18.36 -7.83
C PHE A 329 3.49 18.23 -6.32
N PRO A 330 4.50 18.66 -5.51
CA PRO A 330 4.37 18.65 -4.05
C PRO A 330 3.29 19.62 -3.60
N PHE A 331 2.76 19.41 -2.40
CA PHE A 331 1.80 20.36 -1.84
C PHE A 331 2.39 21.77 -1.79
N PRO A 332 1.70 22.81 -2.32
CA PRO A 332 2.23 24.15 -2.44
C PRO A 332 2.63 24.78 -1.10
N ALA A 333 3.55 25.73 -1.13
CA ALA A 333 3.89 26.53 0.03
C ALA A 333 2.73 27.43 0.44
N VAL A 334 2.51 27.63 1.75
CA VAL A 334 1.59 28.66 2.26
C VAL A 334 2.37 29.92 2.56
N GLU A 335 1.93 31.05 2.00
CA GLU A 335 2.61 32.34 2.15
C GLU A 335 2.51 32.82 3.61
N GLY A 336 3.66 32.97 4.25
CA GLY A 336 3.75 33.35 5.66
C GLY A 336 3.82 32.20 6.65
N GLY A 337 3.57 30.98 6.20
CA GLY A 337 3.73 29.78 7.02
C GLY A 337 5.19 29.47 7.30
N ALA A 338 5.47 28.71 8.35
CA ALA A 338 6.82 28.34 8.81
C ALA A 338 7.40 27.12 8.05
N GLY A 339 6.57 26.28 7.46
CA GLY A 339 6.99 25.08 6.75
C GLY A 339 7.48 25.33 5.34
N ALA A 340 8.47 24.56 4.90
CA ALA A 340 8.97 24.64 3.54
C ALA A 340 8.00 24.00 2.53
N GLY A 341 7.96 24.53 1.30
CA GLY A 341 7.19 23.91 0.19
C GLY A 341 7.67 22.50 -0.16
N THR A 342 8.88 22.13 0.24
CA THR A 342 9.48 20.81 0.06
C THR A 342 9.23 19.84 1.22
N ASP A 343 8.71 20.31 2.37
CA ASP A 343 8.38 19.42 3.48
C ASP A 343 7.28 18.45 3.04
N GLY A 344 7.50 17.17 3.31
CA GLY A 344 6.66 16.09 2.84
C GLY A 344 5.66 15.61 3.89
N PHE A 345 4.65 14.94 3.38
CA PHE A 345 3.69 14.14 4.14
C PHE A 345 3.55 12.80 3.46
N GLY A 346 3.72 11.73 4.18
CA GLY A 346 3.74 10.42 3.55
C GLY A 346 4.00 9.31 4.56
N GLY A 347 4.42 8.18 4.06
CA GLY A 347 4.72 7.02 4.87
C GLY A 347 5.07 5.84 3.99
N GLY A 348 5.10 4.67 4.57
CA GLY A 348 5.36 3.43 3.86
C GLY A 348 4.50 2.31 4.39
N ASP A 349 4.33 1.30 3.55
CA ASP A 349 3.69 0.05 3.91
C ASP A 349 4.74 -0.98 4.31
N GLY A 350 4.34 -1.86 5.19
CA GLY A 350 5.13 -3.01 5.61
C GLY A 350 4.26 -4.05 6.26
N PHE A 351 4.91 -5.02 6.87
CA PHE A 351 4.22 -6.09 7.58
C PHE A 351 4.70 -6.14 9.03
N ALA A 352 3.75 -6.07 9.96
CA ALA A 352 3.98 -6.40 11.35
C ALA A 352 4.01 -7.93 11.53
N VAL A 353 4.78 -8.39 12.51
CA VAL A 353 4.94 -9.81 12.81
C VAL A 353 4.15 -10.15 14.07
N GLY A 354 3.13 -10.99 13.93
CA GLY A 354 2.26 -11.39 15.03
C GLY A 354 3.01 -12.13 16.14
N LYS A 355 2.52 -12.02 17.37
CA LYS A 355 3.17 -12.54 18.59
C LYS A 355 3.54 -14.02 18.56
N ASP A 356 2.76 -14.82 17.83
CA ASP A 356 2.91 -16.29 17.74
C ASP A 356 3.47 -16.74 16.38
N ALA A 357 3.91 -15.77 15.54
CA ALA A 357 4.43 -16.05 14.20
C ALA A 357 5.67 -16.94 14.23
N PRO A 358 5.76 -17.94 13.35
CA PRO A 358 6.96 -18.78 13.25
C PRO A 358 8.15 -18.00 12.66
N PRO A 359 9.39 -18.41 12.96
CA PRO A 359 10.59 -17.74 12.41
C PRO A 359 10.62 -17.67 10.89
N GLU A 360 10.00 -18.62 10.21
CA GLU A 360 9.85 -18.67 8.75
C GLU A 360 9.06 -17.48 8.21
N ALA A 361 8.20 -16.85 9.01
CA ALA A 361 7.52 -15.61 8.64
C ALA A 361 8.53 -14.47 8.43
N VAL A 362 9.53 -14.33 9.29
CA VAL A 362 10.60 -13.34 9.12
C VAL A 362 11.52 -13.70 7.95
N GLN A 363 11.78 -14.99 7.69
CA GLN A 363 12.52 -15.43 6.50
C GLN A 363 11.77 -15.08 5.21
N PHE A 364 10.44 -15.19 5.22
CA PHE A 364 9.63 -14.75 4.09
C PHE A 364 9.71 -13.23 3.89
N LEU A 365 9.72 -12.43 4.97
CA LEU A 365 9.93 -10.97 4.88
C LEU A 365 11.33 -10.63 4.33
N GLU A 366 12.38 -11.35 4.77
CA GLU A 366 13.73 -11.24 4.19
C GLU A 366 13.72 -11.52 2.69
N TYR A 367 13.02 -12.59 2.27
CA TYR A 367 12.91 -12.96 0.86
C TYR A 367 12.23 -11.87 0.04
N ILE A 368 11.03 -11.40 0.41
CA ILE A 368 10.28 -10.40 -0.36
C ILE A 368 10.93 -9.02 -0.37
N THR A 369 11.79 -8.71 0.62
CA THR A 369 12.57 -7.47 0.68
C THR A 369 14.02 -7.63 0.18
N SER A 370 14.39 -8.82 -0.33
CA SER A 370 15.69 -9.00 -1.00
C SER A 370 15.81 -8.09 -2.23
N LEU A 371 17.05 -7.78 -2.64
CA LEU A 371 17.27 -6.86 -3.77
C LEU A 371 16.57 -7.32 -5.06
N ASP A 372 16.63 -8.62 -5.35
CA ASP A 372 16.01 -9.18 -6.56
C ASP A 372 14.48 -9.02 -6.54
N GLN A 373 13.85 -9.23 -5.38
CA GLN A 373 12.40 -9.08 -5.24
C GLN A 373 12.00 -7.59 -5.21
N ALA A 374 12.78 -6.75 -4.53
CA ALA A 374 12.55 -5.31 -4.50
C ALA A 374 12.67 -4.68 -5.91
N ILE A 375 13.54 -5.19 -6.76
CA ILE A 375 13.60 -4.79 -8.18
C ILE A 375 12.28 -5.13 -8.88
N ARG A 376 11.74 -6.34 -8.70
CA ARG A 376 10.42 -6.71 -9.27
C ARG A 376 9.29 -5.81 -8.77
N VAL A 377 9.33 -5.43 -7.48
CA VAL A 377 8.36 -4.46 -6.92
C VAL A 377 8.48 -3.11 -7.62
N GLY A 378 9.69 -2.58 -7.80
CA GLY A 378 9.91 -1.31 -8.50
C GLY A 378 9.50 -1.34 -9.97
N GLU A 379 9.71 -2.48 -10.66
CA GLU A 379 9.31 -2.68 -12.06
C GLU A 379 7.79 -2.64 -12.25
N THR A 380 6.98 -2.82 -11.19
CA THR A 380 5.52 -2.66 -11.27
C THR A 380 5.08 -1.23 -11.59
N GLY A 381 5.92 -0.23 -11.31
CA GLY A 381 5.59 1.18 -11.48
C GLY A 381 4.53 1.71 -10.50
N THR A 382 4.14 0.94 -9.49
CA THR A 382 3.05 1.30 -8.56
C THR A 382 3.54 1.78 -7.21
N THR A 383 4.81 1.53 -6.86
CA THR A 383 5.35 1.85 -5.53
C THR A 383 6.88 1.99 -5.55
N LEU A 384 7.43 2.58 -4.51
CA LEU A 384 8.88 2.79 -4.32
C LEU A 384 9.40 1.80 -3.28
N PRO A 385 10.13 0.74 -3.67
CA PRO A 385 10.71 -0.21 -2.74
C PRO A 385 11.76 0.43 -1.86
N VAL A 386 11.92 -0.07 -0.63
CA VAL A 386 12.85 0.49 0.37
C VAL A 386 14.21 -0.18 0.40
N THR A 387 14.43 -1.24 -0.38
CA THR A 387 15.70 -1.97 -0.40
C THR A 387 16.76 -1.17 -1.16
N LYS A 388 17.88 -0.90 -0.51
CA LYS A 388 18.99 -0.14 -1.10
C LYS A 388 19.51 -0.83 -2.36
N GLY A 389 19.65 -0.08 -3.44
CA GLY A 389 20.04 -0.58 -4.76
C GLY A 389 18.86 -0.93 -5.68
N SER A 390 17.63 -0.99 -5.18
CA SER A 390 16.44 -1.23 -6.00
C SER A 390 15.99 0.00 -6.78
N GLU A 391 16.54 1.18 -6.50
CA GLU A 391 16.24 2.44 -7.20
C GLU A 391 16.46 2.33 -8.72
N VAL A 392 17.34 1.42 -9.15
CA VAL A 392 17.62 1.17 -10.56
C VAL A 392 16.41 0.62 -11.33
N SER A 393 15.43 0.04 -10.65
CA SER A 393 14.21 -0.50 -11.25
C SER A 393 13.12 0.56 -11.44
N ILE A 394 13.27 1.73 -10.81
CA ILE A 394 12.29 2.82 -10.90
C ILE A 394 12.45 3.51 -12.25
N THR A 395 11.60 3.16 -13.21
CA THR A 395 11.60 3.73 -14.58
C THR A 395 10.29 4.43 -14.91
N ASP A 396 9.24 4.15 -14.14
CA ASP A 396 7.94 4.80 -14.29
C ASP A 396 8.06 6.31 -13.98
N PRO A 397 7.59 7.22 -14.86
CA PRO A 397 7.75 8.66 -14.69
C PRO A 397 7.04 9.22 -13.46
N TYR A 398 5.95 8.59 -13.02
CA TYR A 398 5.20 9.01 -11.84
C TYR A 398 5.96 8.66 -10.56
N GLN A 399 6.51 7.44 -10.50
CA GLN A 399 7.34 7.03 -9.36
C GLN A 399 8.63 7.85 -9.28
N LEU A 400 9.24 8.18 -10.41
CA LEU A 400 10.42 9.07 -10.46
C LEU A 400 10.10 10.47 -9.93
N ALA A 401 8.93 11.03 -10.23
CA ALA A 401 8.53 12.34 -9.72
C ALA A 401 8.38 12.35 -8.19
N VAL A 402 7.78 11.29 -7.61
CA VAL A 402 7.66 11.15 -6.16
C VAL A 402 9.03 10.93 -5.50
N LEU A 403 9.90 10.10 -6.11
CA LEU A 403 11.25 9.85 -5.63
C LEU A 403 12.09 11.15 -5.61
N GLU A 404 11.96 11.99 -6.64
CA GLU A 404 12.57 13.31 -6.67
C GLU A 404 12.05 14.21 -5.55
N GLY A 405 10.72 14.24 -5.33
CA GLY A 405 10.09 14.98 -4.25
C GLY A 405 10.60 14.55 -2.87
N LEU A 406 10.68 13.24 -2.62
CA LEU A 406 11.27 12.68 -1.40
C LEU A 406 12.74 13.09 -1.24
N GLY A 407 13.51 13.11 -2.33
CA GLY A 407 14.91 13.52 -2.31
C GLY A 407 15.13 15.01 -2.02
N GLN A 408 14.12 15.84 -2.23
CA GLN A 408 14.14 17.29 -1.93
C GLN A 408 13.58 17.61 -0.54
N ALA A 409 12.83 16.69 0.07
CA ALA A 409 12.22 16.91 1.38
C ALA A 409 13.29 16.90 2.48
N SER A 410 13.29 17.94 3.32
CA SER A 410 14.12 17.99 4.54
C SER A 410 13.41 17.38 5.75
N PHE A 411 12.10 17.33 5.70
CA PHE A 411 11.20 16.75 6.69
C PHE A 411 10.06 16.01 6.01
N VAL A 412 9.70 14.84 6.51
CA VAL A 412 8.54 14.07 6.07
C VAL A 412 7.74 13.64 7.29
N GLN A 413 6.53 14.15 7.41
CA GLN A 413 5.58 13.77 8.45
C GLN A 413 4.87 12.48 8.05
N LEU A 414 4.86 11.47 8.94
CA LEU A 414 4.03 10.28 8.77
C LEU A 414 2.54 10.67 8.81
N TYR A 415 1.70 9.92 8.08
CA TYR A 415 0.23 10.08 8.11
C TYR A 415 -0.27 10.24 9.54
N LEU A 416 -1.01 11.32 9.85
CA LEU A 416 -1.37 11.64 11.23
C LEU A 416 -2.27 10.57 11.86
N ASP A 417 -3.12 9.94 11.06
CA ASP A 417 -3.97 8.82 11.52
C ASP A 417 -3.19 7.52 11.79
N GLN A 418 -1.92 7.46 11.38
CA GLN A 418 -1.00 6.34 11.66
C GLN A 418 0.11 6.75 12.65
N PHE A 419 0.47 8.02 12.66
CA PHE A 419 1.51 8.55 13.54
C PHE A 419 1.11 8.52 15.01
N PHE A 420 -0.13 8.91 15.29
CA PHE A 420 -0.72 8.88 16.63
C PHE A 420 -1.32 7.49 16.95
N SER A 421 -1.86 7.33 18.16
CA SER A 421 -2.64 6.14 18.50
C SER A 421 -3.85 6.00 17.57
N PRO A 422 -4.37 4.80 17.34
CA PRO A 422 -5.56 4.59 16.50
C PRO A 422 -6.77 5.43 16.92
N GLU A 423 -6.96 5.65 18.22
CA GLU A 423 -8.05 6.49 18.74
C GLU A 423 -7.87 7.96 18.34
N LEU A 424 -6.67 8.52 18.54
CA LEU A 424 -6.38 9.90 18.16
C LEU A 424 -6.34 10.05 16.64
N GLY A 425 -5.80 9.08 15.91
CA GLY A 425 -5.83 9.06 14.44
C GLY A 425 -7.24 9.07 13.88
N ALA A 426 -8.14 8.27 14.46
CA ALA A 426 -9.56 8.30 14.11
C ALA A 426 -10.20 9.66 14.42
N ALA A 427 -9.85 10.27 15.57
CA ALA A 427 -10.35 11.59 15.94
C ALA A 427 -9.89 12.69 14.98
N VAL A 428 -8.64 12.62 14.48
CA VAL A 428 -8.15 13.52 13.41
C VAL A 428 -9.01 13.37 12.16
N ASN A 429 -9.21 12.14 11.69
CA ASN A 429 -10.03 11.85 10.52
C ASN A 429 -11.47 12.34 10.68
N ASP A 430 -12.09 12.10 11.85
CA ASP A 430 -13.47 12.49 12.14
C ASP A 430 -13.62 14.01 12.24
N ALA A 431 -12.72 14.70 12.93
CA ALA A 431 -12.77 16.14 13.09
C ALA A 431 -12.61 16.85 11.73
N VAL A 432 -11.65 16.43 10.90
CA VAL A 432 -11.46 17.00 9.56
C VAL A 432 -12.67 16.74 8.65
N ALA A 433 -13.29 15.54 8.74
CA ALA A 433 -14.52 15.25 7.99
C ALA A 433 -15.66 16.21 8.35
N THR A 434 -15.78 16.70 9.58
CA THR A 434 -16.78 17.71 9.96
C THR A 434 -16.51 19.06 9.30
N LEU A 435 -15.25 19.45 9.09
CA LEU A 435 -14.90 20.67 8.36
C LEU A 435 -15.28 20.56 6.88
N PHE A 436 -14.99 19.42 6.24
CA PHE A 436 -15.42 19.15 4.85
C PHE A 436 -16.94 19.15 4.70
N ALA A 437 -17.67 18.69 5.70
CA ALA A 437 -19.13 18.72 5.73
C ALA A 437 -19.71 20.12 6.03
N GLY A 438 -18.88 21.12 6.39
CA GLY A 438 -19.31 22.45 6.79
C GLY A 438 -20.07 22.49 8.11
N THR A 439 -19.88 21.50 8.99
CA THR A 439 -20.58 21.35 10.28
C THR A 439 -19.74 21.77 11.49
N ALA A 440 -18.45 22.06 11.30
CA ALA A 440 -17.55 22.55 12.33
C ALA A 440 -16.72 23.74 11.81
N THR A 441 -16.24 24.58 12.73
CA THR A 441 -15.24 25.61 12.46
C THR A 441 -13.82 25.06 12.63
N PRO A 442 -12.77 25.74 12.11
CA PRO A 442 -11.39 25.35 12.35
C PRO A 442 -11.02 25.20 13.83
N GLU A 443 -11.51 26.08 14.69
CA GLU A 443 -11.31 26.03 16.15
C GLU A 443 -11.97 24.80 16.76
N GLU A 444 -13.19 24.45 16.34
CA GLU A 444 -13.89 23.26 16.81
C GLU A 444 -13.18 21.98 16.37
N VAL A 445 -12.53 21.97 15.20
CA VAL A 445 -11.70 20.84 14.73
C VAL A 445 -10.49 20.64 15.64
N THR A 446 -9.72 21.70 15.90
CA THR A 446 -8.54 21.61 16.79
C THR A 446 -8.91 21.24 18.22
N GLU A 447 -10.04 21.80 18.76
CA GLU A 447 -10.56 21.46 20.08
C GLU A 447 -11.00 20.00 20.18
N ALA A 448 -11.66 19.46 19.13
CA ALA A 448 -12.09 18.08 19.09
C ALA A 448 -10.90 17.09 19.12
N ILE A 449 -9.85 17.37 18.32
CA ILE A 449 -8.66 16.54 18.28
C ILE A 449 -7.90 16.60 19.62
N THR A 450 -7.69 17.82 20.18
CA THR A 450 -7.02 18.00 21.47
C THR A 450 -7.80 17.32 22.61
N SER A 451 -9.13 17.38 22.57
CA SER A 451 -9.97 16.73 23.57
C SER A 451 -9.87 15.20 23.50
N ALA A 452 -9.80 14.63 22.31
CA ALA A 452 -9.58 13.20 22.13
C ALA A 452 -8.18 12.77 22.61
N ALA A 453 -7.17 13.60 22.45
CA ALA A 453 -5.81 13.34 22.94
C ALA A 453 -5.70 13.36 24.47
N ALA A 454 -6.61 14.03 25.17
CA ALA A 454 -6.62 14.09 26.63
C ALA A 454 -7.28 12.85 27.30
N GLY A 455 -7.86 11.94 26.53
CA GLY A 455 -8.43 10.64 26.96
C GLY A 455 -9.82 10.79 27.50
#